data_b4c4d0723f430c04edfee137faa1c7e8
#
_entry.id   b4c4d0723f430c04edfee137faa1c7e8
#
_cell.length_a   1.000
_cell.length_b   1.000
_cell.length_c   1.000
_cell.angle_alpha   90.00
_cell.angle_beta   90.00
_cell.angle_gamma   90.00
#
_symmetry.space_group_name_H-M   'P 1'
#
loop_
_entity.id
_entity.type
_entity.pdbx_description
1 polymer ?
#
loop_
_entity_poly.entity_id
_entity_poly.type
_entity_poly.pdbx_seq_one_letter_code
_entity_poly.pdbx_strand_id
1 'polypeptide(L)'
;MELAKELISHYGYFAIFGMLVLGIVGLPIPDEVMMTFVGYLSSIHILNYELSLLISFSGALSGMIISYFLGNKIGKPLLDRFGKWIGLTPKRLDTVHRWFDKYGPWTIVFGYFVPGIRHVTCYLSGMNEMKMKRFLIYAGSGALIWCLVFITIGYTLGVI
;
A
#
# COMPACT_ATOMS: atom_id res chain seq x y z
N MET A 1 15.77 -19.04 21.11
CA MET A 1 14.89 -19.17 19.92
C MET A 1 13.46 -18.70 20.22
N GLU A 2 12.91 -19.05 21.38
CA GLU A 2 11.58 -18.59 21.84
C GLU A 2 11.50 -17.06 21.99
N LEU A 3 12.50 -16.44 22.61
CA LEU A 3 12.56 -14.98 22.78
C LEU A 3 12.53 -14.23 21.45
N ALA A 4 13.22 -14.75 20.44
CA ALA A 4 13.22 -14.14 19.09
C ALA A 4 11.85 -14.24 18.42
N LYS A 5 11.17 -15.40 18.57
CA LYS A 5 9.79 -15.56 18.06
C LYS A 5 8.83 -14.61 18.77
N GLU A 6 8.97 -14.47 20.06
CA GLU A 6 8.13 -13.59 20.87
C GLU A 6 8.34 -12.11 20.52
N LEU A 7 9.59 -11.69 20.31
CA LEU A 7 9.91 -10.34 19.83
C LEU A 7 9.36 -10.07 18.42
N ILE A 8 9.51 -11.02 17.50
CA ILE A 8 8.99 -10.88 16.14
C ILE A 8 7.46 -10.87 16.15
N SER A 9 6.80 -11.70 16.94
CA SER A 9 5.35 -11.71 17.03
C SER A 9 4.78 -10.44 17.67
N HIS A 10 5.48 -9.84 18.61
CA HIS A 10 5.01 -8.64 19.32
C HIS A 10 5.32 -7.35 18.57
N TYR A 11 6.55 -7.21 18.11
CA TYR A 11 7.00 -5.98 17.40
C TYR A 11 6.86 -6.06 15.88
N GLY A 12 6.75 -7.26 15.32
CA GLY A 12 6.62 -7.46 13.87
C GLY A 12 5.35 -6.82 13.30
N TYR A 13 4.24 -6.85 14.02
CA TYR A 13 2.99 -6.22 13.61
C TYR A 13 3.12 -4.69 13.51
N PHE A 14 3.79 -4.06 14.46
CA PHE A 14 4.08 -2.62 14.41
C PHE A 14 4.98 -2.27 13.23
N ALA A 15 6.00 -3.09 12.99
CA ALA A 15 6.90 -2.92 11.85
C ALA A 15 6.16 -3.07 10.52
N ILE A 16 5.29 -4.07 10.38
CA ILE A 16 4.46 -4.28 9.18
C ILE A 16 3.58 -3.05 8.92
N PHE A 17 2.88 -2.59 9.93
CA PHE A 17 2.02 -1.41 9.82
C PHE A 17 2.81 -0.17 9.40
N GLY A 18 3.88 0.14 10.12
CA GLY A 18 4.70 1.32 9.86
C GLY A 18 5.36 1.31 8.48
N MET A 19 5.92 0.18 8.09
CA MET A 19 6.56 0.04 6.78
C MET A 19 5.57 0.16 5.63
N LEU A 20 4.36 -0.38 5.78
CA LEU A 20 3.31 -0.24 4.77
C LEU A 20 2.82 1.21 4.65
N VAL A 21 2.61 1.90 5.77
CA VAL A 21 2.25 3.32 5.73
C VAL A 21 3.32 4.12 5.00
N LEU A 22 4.58 3.93 5.34
CA LEU A 22 5.69 4.66 4.73
C LEU A 22 5.90 4.29 3.26
N GLY A 23 5.77 3.02 2.91
CA GLY A 23 5.90 2.53 1.53
C GLY A 23 4.83 3.11 0.60
N ILE A 24 3.59 3.19 1.08
CA ILE A 24 2.48 3.74 0.30
C ILE A 24 2.54 5.27 0.20
N VAL A 25 3.08 5.94 1.21
CA VAL A 25 3.30 7.40 1.14
C VAL A 25 4.38 7.78 0.12
N GLY A 26 5.27 6.87 -0.24
CA GLY A 26 6.20 7.07 -1.35
C GLY A 26 7.65 6.69 -1.06
N LEU A 27 7.95 6.11 0.09
CA LEU A 27 9.29 5.57 0.33
C LEU A 27 9.53 4.30 -0.51
N PRO A 28 10.76 4.09 -1.02
CA PRO A 28 11.08 2.92 -1.84
C PRO A 28 11.24 1.66 -0.99
N ILE A 29 10.15 1.18 -0.43
CA ILE A 29 10.10 -0.06 0.34
C ILE A 29 9.57 -1.18 -0.58
N PRO A 30 10.22 -2.36 -0.62
CA PRO A 30 9.74 -3.48 -1.42
C PRO A 30 8.58 -4.19 -0.71
N ASP A 31 7.41 -3.55 -0.71
CA ASP A 31 6.24 -3.99 0.05
C ASP A 31 5.76 -5.38 -0.36
N GLU A 32 5.86 -5.72 -1.64
CA GLU A 32 5.47 -7.03 -2.17
C GLU A 32 6.32 -8.15 -1.57
N VAL A 33 7.62 -7.94 -1.48
CA VAL A 33 8.56 -8.90 -0.85
C VAL A 33 8.25 -9.01 0.64
N MET A 34 8.02 -7.88 1.31
CA MET A 34 7.69 -7.84 2.72
C MET A 34 6.38 -8.60 3.01
N MET A 35 5.34 -8.38 2.21
CA MET A 35 4.05 -9.04 2.38
C MET A 35 4.13 -10.54 2.13
N THR A 36 4.92 -10.96 1.14
CA THR A 36 5.21 -12.37 0.89
C THR A 36 5.96 -12.99 2.07
N PHE A 37 6.92 -12.29 2.63
CA PHE A 37 7.65 -12.74 3.83
C PHE A 37 6.74 -12.84 5.06
N VAL A 38 5.83 -11.89 5.26
CA VAL A 38 4.81 -11.96 6.32
C VAL A 38 3.93 -13.20 6.18
N GLY A 39 3.53 -13.53 4.96
CA GLY A 39 2.79 -14.75 4.65
C GLY A 39 3.58 -16.01 5.00
N TYR A 40 4.86 -16.04 4.62
CA TYR A 40 5.76 -17.15 5.00
C TYR A 40 5.90 -17.30 6.52
N LEU A 41 6.11 -16.21 7.26
CA LEU A 41 6.17 -16.25 8.73
C LEU A 41 4.86 -16.73 9.36
N SER A 42 3.74 -16.46 8.71
CA SER A 42 2.43 -16.95 9.15
C SER A 42 2.27 -18.45 8.92
N SER A 43 2.84 -19.01 7.85
CA SER A 43 2.79 -20.45 7.57
C SER A 43 3.58 -21.29 8.57
N ILE A 44 4.67 -20.75 9.09
CA ILE A 44 5.51 -21.40 10.12
C ILE A 44 5.08 -21.03 11.56
N HIS A 45 3.88 -20.49 11.72
CA HIS A 45 3.26 -20.14 13.01
C HIS A 45 4.04 -19.15 13.89
N ILE A 46 4.89 -18.29 13.28
CA ILE A 46 5.52 -17.17 13.99
C ILE A 46 4.54 -15.99 14.08
N LEU A 47 3.78 -15.74 13.00
CA LEU A 47 2.72 -14.74 12.96
C LEU A 47 1.35 -15.43 12.77
N ASN A 48 0.29 -14.73 13.18
CA ASN A 48 -1.07 -15.18 12.90
C ASN A 48 -1.49 -14.63 11.53
N TYR A 49 -1.99 -15.48 10.64
CA TYR A 49 -2.40 -15.10 9.28
C TYR A 49 -3.49 -14.01 9.26
N GLU A 50 -4.55 -14.21 10.03
CA GLU A 50 -5.69 -13.27 10.07
C GLU A 50 -5.26 -11.91 10.63
N LEU A 51 -4.49 -11.92 11.71
CA LEU A 51 -4.00 -10.70 12.33
C LEU A 51 -3.00 -9.97 11.42
N SER A 52 -2.13 -10.69 10.74
CA SER A 52 -1.21 -10.13 9.75
C SER A 52 -1.95 -9.48 8.59
N LEU A 53 -3.02 -10.14 8.09
CA LEU A 53 -3.88 -9.60 7.05
C LEU A 53 -4.56 -8.32 7.49
N LEU A 54 -5.14 -8.30 8.70
CA LEU A 54 -5.85 -7.15 9.25
C LEU A 54 -4.92 -5.96 9.46
N ILE A 55 -3.73 -6.18 10.03
CA ILE A 55 -2.75 -5.13 10.28
C ILE A 55 -2.16 -4.60 8.97
N SER A 56 -1.86 -5.47 8.02
CA SER A 56 -1.38 -5.09 6.70
C SER A 56 -2.41 -4.26 5.94
N PHE A 57 -3.66 -4.68 5.97
CA PHE A 57 -4.76 -3.93 5.36
C PHE A 57 -4.92 -2.54 6.02
N SER A 58 -4.89 -2.48 7.34
CA SER A 58 -5.00 -1.22 8.08
C SER A 58 -3.83 -0.27 7.78
N GLY A 59 -2.61 -0.80 7.72
CA GLY A 59 -1.41 -0.03 7.36
C GLY A 59 -1.46 0.49 5.93
N ALA A 60 -1.84 -0.37 4.98
CA ALA A 60 -2.01 0.00 3.59
C ALA A 60 -3.07 1.10 3.41
N LEU A 61 -4.23 0.92 4.04
CA LEU A 61 -5.32 1.90 3.97
C LEU A 61 -4.94 3.23 4.60
N SER A 62 -4.25 3.20 5.74
CA SER A 62 -3.75 4.42 6.39
C SER A 62 -2.77 5.19 5.50
N GLY A 63 -1.83 4.49 4.86
CA GLY A 63 -0.90 5.10 3.90
C GLY A 63 -1.61 5.71 2.69
N MET A 64 -2.64 5.05 2.17
CA MET A 64 -3.46 5.56 1.07
C MET A 64 -4.24 6.82 1.46
N ILE A 65 -4.81 6.84 2.65
CA ILE A 65 -5.53 8.00 3.17
C ILE A 65 -4.57 9.18 3.35
N ILE A 66 -3.37 8.95 3.88
CA ILE A 66 -2.35 9.99 4.02
C ILE A 66 -1.98 10.55 2.65
N SER A 67 -1.71 9.70 1.67
CA SER A 67 -1.39 10.12 0.29
C SER A 67 -2.53 10.90 -0.36
N TYR A 68 -3.77 10.49 -0.14
CA TYR A 68 -4.95 11.23 -0.60
C TYR A 68 -5.01 12.63 0.00
N PHE A 69 -4.84 12.76 1.31
CA PHE A 69 -4.86 14.08 1.97
C PHE A 69 -3.69 14.97 1.56
N LEU A 70 -2.51 14.40 1.34
CA LEU A 70 -1.37 15.14 0.80
C LEU A 70 -1.71 15.72 -0.58
N GLY A 71 -2.33 14.93 -1.45
CA GLY A 71 -2.79 15.39 -2.76
C GLY A 71 -3.89 16.46 -2.67
N ASN A 72 -4.85 16.25 -1.77
CA ASN A 72 -5.99 17.15 -1.61
C ASN A 72 -5.62 18.50 -1.01
N LYS A 73 -4.79 18.51 0.04
CA LYS A 73 -4.47 19.74 0.79
C LYS A 73 -3.27 20.50 0.25
N ILE A 74 -2.23 19.79 -0.18
CA ILE A 74 -0.97 20.40 -0.62
C ILE A 74 -0.88 20.47 -2.14
N GLY A 75 -1.36 19.46 -2.84
CA GLY A 75 -1.49 19.44 -4.30
C GLY A 75 -0.19 19.77 -5.05
N LYS A 76 -0.30 20.68 -6.00
CA LYS A 76 0.79 21.05 -6.90
C LYS A 76 2.09 21.53 -6.22
N PRO A 77 2.09 22.28 -5.10
CA PRO A 77 3.31 22.67 -4.41
C PRO A 77 4.14 21.49 -3.92
N LEU A 78 3.51 20.41 -3.49
CA LEU A 78 4.21 19.20 -3.08
C LEU A 78 4.90 18.51 -4.27
N LEU A 79 4.24 18.46 -5.41
CA LEU A 79 4.78 17.96 -6.66
C LEU A 79 6.05 18.70 -7.09
N ASP A 80 5.99 20.02 -7.09
CA ASP A 80 7.08 20.86 -7.56
C ASP A 80 8.32 20.76 -6.64
N ARG A 81 8.09 20.56 -5.34
CA ARG A 81 9.16 20.56 -4.33
C ARG A 81 9.70 19.17 -4.01
N PHE A 82 8.85 18.17 -3.88
CA PHE A 82 9.19 16.83 -3.40
C PHE A 82 8.81 15.69 -4.35
N GLY A 83 8.24 15.99 -5.52
CA GLY A 83 7.73 15.00 -6.45
C GLY A 83 8.75 13.92 -6.83
N LYS A 84 10.00 14.31 -7.06
CA LYS A 84 11.09 13.37 -7.39
C LYS A 84 11.43 12.43 -6.23
N TRP A 85 11.36 12.92 -4.99
CA TRP A 85 11.70 12.17 -3.79
C TRP A 85 10.66 11.11 -3.45
N ILE A 86 9.38 11.39 -3.68
CA ILE A 86 8.26 10.49 -3.40
C ILE A 86 7.79 9.72 -4.64
N GLY A 87 8.57 9.77 -5.73
CA GLY A 87 8.27 9.02 -6.95
C GLY A 87 7.14 9.59 -7.80
N LEU A 88 6.70 10.83 -7.56
CA LEU A 88 5.70 11.54 -8.36
C LEU A 88 6.37 12.22 -9.56
N THR A 89 6.89 11.41 -10.48
CA THR A 89 7.51 11.92 -11.70
C THR A 89 6.45 12.37 -12.72
N PRO A 90 6.74 13.36 -13.60
CA PRO A 90 5.80 13.77 -14.63
C PRO A 90 5.30 12.62 -15.51
N LYS A 91 6.18 11.66 -15.81
CA LYS A 91 5.83 10.47 -16.61
C LYS A 91 4.80 9.57 -15.90
N ARG A 92 4.97 9.34 -14.60
CA ARG A 92 4.03 8.54 -13.80
C ARG A 92 2.69 9.24 -13.65
N LEU A 93 2.71 10.54 -13.40
CA LEU A 93 1.49 11.35 -13.31
C LEU A 93 0.71 11.32 -14.61
N ASP A 94 1.35 11.51 -15.76
CA ASP A 94 0.73 11.44 -17.07
C ASP A 94 0.14 10.06 -17.35
N THR A 95 0.85 9.00 -17.02
CA THR A 95 0.36 7.63 -17.14
C THR A 95 -0.90 7.40 -16.33
N VAL A 96 -0.92 7.85 -15.08
CA VAL A 96 -2.07 7.69 -14.18
C VAL A 96 -3.25 8.56 -14.64
N HIS A 97 -3.00 9.78 -15.13
CA HIS A 97 -4.05 10.62 -15.74
C HIS A 97 -4.73 9.91 -16.90
N ARG A 98 -3.97 9.33 -17.83
CA ARG A 98 -4.52 8.55 -18.95
C ARG A 98 -5.33 7.35 -18.48
N TRP A 99 -4.91 6.69 -17.41
CA TRP A 99 -5.64 5.57 -16.84
C TRP A 99 -6.95 6.02 -16.19
N PHE A 100 -6.95 7.14 -15.47
CA PHE A 100 -8.18 7.70 -14.93
C PHE A 100 -9.18 8.10 -16.03
N ASP A 101 -8.70 8.67 -17.13
CA ASP A 101 -9.54 9.02 -18.29
C ASP A 101 -10.15 7.76 -18.93
N LYS A 102 -9.40 6.67 -18.99
CA LYS A 102 -9.83 5.42 -19.64
C LYS A 102 -10.64 4.50 -18.72
N TYR A 103 -10.21 4.32 -17.49
CA TYR A 103 -10.76 3.33 -16.55
C TYR A 103 -11.51 3.94 -15.36
N GLY A 104 -11.44 5.25 -15.18
CA GLY A 104 -12.05 5.94 -14.05
C GLY A 104 -11.49 5.48 -12.70
N PRO A 105 -12.34 5.32 -11.66
CA PRO A 105 -11.90 4.95 -10.33
C PRO A 105 -11.25 3.56 -10.23
N TRP A 106 -11.50 2.68 -11.19
CA TRP A 106 -10.84 1.37 -11.28
C TRP A 106 -9.33 1.47 -11.40
N THR A 107 -8.82 2.61 -11.85
CA THR A 107 -7.39 2.92 -11.88
C THR A 107 -6.74 2.75 -10.51
N ILE A 108 -7.45 3.08 -9.44
CA ILE A 108 -6.96 2.91 -8.06
C ILE A 108 -6.73 1.43 -7.75
N VAL A 109 -7.68 0.57 -8.12
CA VAL A 109 -7.60 -0.88 -7.90
C VAL A 109 -6.45 -1.50 -8.68
N PHE A 110 -6.38 -1.24 -9.99
CA PHE A 110 -5.33 -1.80 -10.85
C PHE A 110 -3.95 -1.20 -10.55
N GLY A 111 -3.90 0.10 -10.30
CA GLY A 111 -2.66 0.79 -9.96
C GLY A 111 -2.02 0.28 -8.69
N TYR A 112 -2.80 -0.34 -7.81
CA TYR A 112 -2.31 -0.93 -6.58
C TYR A 112 -1.28 -2.04 -6.82
N PHE A 113 -1.46 -2.81 -7.89
CA PHE A 113 -0.58 -3.91 -8.28
C PHE A 113 0.66 -3.47 -9.05
N VAL A 114 0.72 -2.20 -9.46
CA VAL A 114 1.87 -1.67 -10.20
C VAL A 114 2.81 -0.94 -9.24
N PRO A 115 4.03 -1.47 -9.00
CA PRO A 115 5.00 -0.81 -8.14
C PRO A 115 5.29 0.61 -8.58
N GLY A 116 5.29 1.55 -7.63
CA GLY A 116 5.55 2.96 -7.89
C GLY A 116 4.38 3.77 -8.47
N ILE A 117 3.26 3.13 -8.79
CA ILE A 117 2.05 3.82 -9.30
C ILE A 117 0.97 3.93 -8.24
N ARG A 118 0.87 3.00 -7.30
CA ARG A 118 -0.19 2.99 -6.28
C ARG A 118 -0.28 4.28 -5.46
N HIS A 119 0.84 4.83 -4.99
CA HIS A 119 0.82 6.11 -4.27
C HIS A 119 0.44 7.29 -5.16
N VAL A 120 0.82 7.23 -6.45
CA VAL A 120 0.45 8.25 -7.44
C VAL A 120 -1.07 8.28 -7.65
N THR A 121 -1.73 7.12 -7.72
CA THR A 121 -3.19 7.05 -7.87
C THR A 121 -3.91 7.67 -6.68
N CYS A 122 -3.45 7.40 -5.45
CA CYS A 122 -4.01 7.98 -4.24
C CYS A 122 -3.82 9.49 -4.18
N TYR A 123 -2.62 9.95 -4.50
CA TYR A 123 -2.27 11.36 -4.54
C TYR A 123 -3.12 12.14 -5.57
N LEU A 124 -3.23 11.62 -6.80
CA LEU A 124 -4.06 12.23 -7.85
C LEU A 124 -5.55 12.20 -7.51
N SER A 125 -6.02 11.16 -6.84
CA SER A 125 -7.40 11.10 -6.36
C SER A 125 -7.70 12.24 -5.39
N GLY A 126 -6.75 12.56 -4.51
CA GLY A 126 -6.83 13.70 -3.61
C GLY A 126 -6.75 15.04 -4.34
N MET A 127 -5.82 15.19 -5.29
CA MET A 127 -5.69 16.40 -6.12
C MET A 127 -6.96 16.70 -6.91
N ASN A 128 -7.60 15.68 -7.45
CA ASN A 128 -8.83 15.81 -8.24
C ASN A 128 -10.08 15.90 -7.36
N GLU A 129 -9.92 16.07 -6.05
CA GLU A 129 -11.01 16.22 -5.08
C GLU A 129 -12.05 15.09 -5.15
N MET A 130 -11.61 13.85 -5.42
CA MET A 130 -12.49 12.69 -5.39
C MET A 130 -13.15 12.56 -4.02
N LYS A 131 -14.46 12.26 -3.98
CA LYS A 131 -15.16 12.07 -2.70
C LYS A 131 -14.50 10.97 -1.88
N MET A 132 -14.22 11.24 -0.61
CA MET A 132 -13.55 10.31 0.31
C MET A 132 -14.23 8.94 0.34
N LYS A 133 -15.55 8.89 0.39
CA LYS A 133 -16.32 7.63 0.39
C LYS A 133 -16.03 6.80 -0.86
N ARG A 134 -16.01 7.42 -2.03
CA ARG A 134 -15.71 6.76 -3.30
C ARG A 134 -14.26 6.26 -3.33
N PHE A 135 -13.33 7.11 -2.91
CA PHE A 135 -11.92 6.76 -2.79
C PHE A 135 -11.72 5.54 -1.87
N LEU A 136 -12.32 5.54 -0.67
CA LEU A 136 -12.20 4.45 0.29
C LEU A 136 -12.73 3.12 -0.23
N ILE A 137 -13.83 3.12 -1.00
CA ILE A 137 -14.38 1.90 -1.58
C ILE A 137 -13.38 1.27 -2.55
N TYR A 138 -12.85 2.04 -3.50
CA TYR A 138 -11.91 1.53 -4.49
C TYR A 138 -10.52 1.24 -3.91
N ALA A 139 -10.01 2.13 -3.07
CA ALA A 139 -8.73 1.96 -2.40
C ALA A 139 -8.76 0.78 -1.42
N GLY A 140 -9.81 0.68 -0.62
CA GLY A 140 -9.99 -0.43 0.32
C GLY A 140 -10.10 -1.78 -0.38
N SER A 141 -10.86 -1.84 -1.48
CA SER A 141 -10.97 -3.06 -2.29
C SER A 141 -9.63 -3.47 -2.89
N GLY A 142 -8.90 -2.54 -3.46
CA GLY A 142 -7.56 -2.79 -4.03
C GLY A 142 -6.56 -3.26 -2.97
N ALA A 143 -6.54 -2.59 -1.82
CA ALA A 143 -5.68 -2.95 -0.70
C ALA A 143 -5.99 -4.34 -0.15
N LEU A 144 -7.27 -4.68 0.01
CA LEU A 144 -7.68 -5.99 0.51
C LEU A 144 -7.26 -7.11 -0.44
N ILE A 145 -7.54 -6.97 -1.72
CA ILE A 145 -7.16 -7.96 -2.74
C ILE A 145 -5.63 -8.10 -2.78
N TRP A 146 -4.91 -7.00 -2.76
CA TRP A 146 -3.44 -7.00 -2.78
C TRP A 146 -2.85 -7.71 -1.54
N CYS A 147 -3.34 -7.39 -0.34
CA CYS A 147 -2.92 -8.06 0.89
C CYS A 147 -3.21 -9.56 0.84
N LEU A 148 -4.42 -9.95 0.42
CA LEU A 148 -4.80 -11.35 0.29
C LEU A 148 -3.87 -12.09 -0.67
N VAL A 149 -3.60 -11.53 -1.84
CA VAL A 149 -2.75 -12.16 -2.87
C VAL A 149 -1.34 -12.40 -2.34
N PHE A 150 -0.65 -11.37 -1.86
CA PHE A 150 0.75 -11.49 -1.47
C PHE A 150 0.95 -12.27 -0.17
N ILE A 151 0.10 -12.10 0.83
CA ILE A 151 0.18 -12.88 2.07
C ILE A 151 -0.12 -14.36 1.79
N THR A 152 -1.13 -14.65 0.96
CA THR A 152 -1.46 -16.04 0.59
C THR A 152 -0.35 -16.71 -0.21
N ILE A 153 0.27 -15.99 -1.15
CA ILE A 153 1.44 -16.50 -1.89
C ILE A 153 2.55 -16.86 -0.90
N GLY A 154 2.90 -15.98 0.02
CA GLY A 154 3.91 -16.25 1.04
C GLY A 154 3.55 -17.43 1.93
N TYR A 155 2.29 -17.51 2.35
CA TYR A 155 1.79 -18.62 3.16
C TYR A 155 1.90 -19.96 2.43
N THR A 156 1.48 -20.03 1.19
CA THR A 156 1.58 -21.28 0.39
C THR A 156 3.02 -21.71 0.15
N LEU A 157 3.93 -20.76 -0.08
CA LEU A 157 5.37 -21.05 -0.22
C LEU A 157 5.99 -21.66 1.04
N GLY A 158 5.47 -21.32 2.21
CA GLY A 158 5.96 -21.87 3.49
C GLY A 158 5.36 -23.23 3.85
N VAL A 159 4.27 -23.65 3.20
CA VAL A 159 3.62 -24.95 3.41
C VAL A 159 4.20 -26.02 2.48
N ILE A 160 4.76 -25.65 1.33
CA ILE A 160 5.41 -26.56 0.37
C ILE A 160 6.77 -26.95 0.89
#